data_4a7dafad500ded0e318cefcac5430483
#
_entry.id   4a7dafad500ded0e318cefcac5430483
#
_cell.length_a   1.000
_cell.length_b   1.000
_cell.length_c   1.000
_cell.angle_alpha   90.00
_cell.angle_beta   90.00
_cell.angle_gamma   90.00
#
_symmetry.space_group_name_H-M   'P 1'
#
loop_
_entity.id
_entity.type
_entity.pdbx_description
1 polymer ?
#
loop_
_entity_poly.entity_id
_entity_poly.type
_entity_poly.pdbx_seq_one_letter_code
_entity_poly.pdbx_strand_id
1 'polypeptide(L)'
;VMIIDGKGIFRYMNRLLIQTDDLQDEKILGRNMVDFYPLEKDSHLSIQIIETQKPIIKKTIVYYTRKKKLVNSLCSSFPLFSEGKIEGAIHFSLNLQTSQTLIQRSQNKGRQTIYPRPVQGIQPYTFDSIIGEDVKIKNAITAAKSASQTDFPVFIWAESGCGKEIFAQSVHTASARRNKPFVPINCAAIPENLLETTLFGTAKGAFTGASEKAGLLEEAEGGTLLLDELNSMSLDLQAKLLRASQEKKIRRVGAL
;
A
#
# COMPACT_ATOMS: atom_id res chain seq x y z
N VAL A 1 -9.42 -7.45 4.56
CA VAL A 1 -10.38 -6.63 5.30
C VAL A 1 -11.51 -7.51 5.80
N MET A 2 -11.91 -7.34 7.05
CA MET A 2 -13.12 -7.95 7.60
C MET A 2 -13.91 -6.93 8.43
N ILE A 3 -15.21 -7.18 8.57
CA ILE A 3 -16.12 -6.40 9.41
C ILE A 3 -16.87 -7.38 10.30
N ILE A 4 -16.92 -7.07 11.60
CA ILE A 4 -17.73 -7.78 12.59
C ILE A 4 -18.72 -6.80 13.22
N ASP A 5 -19.85 -7.31 13.68
CA ASP A 5 -20.78 -6.53 14.50
C ASP A 5 -20.37 -6.47 15.98
N GLY A 6 -21.16 -5.75 16.79
CA GLY A 6 -20.91 -5.57 18.22
C GLY A 6 -20.93 -6.87 19.05
N LYS A 7 -21.35 -7.99 18.47
CA LYS A 7 -21.33 -9.33 19.08
C LYS A 7 -20.20 -10.22 18.55
N GLY A 8 -19.31 -9.68 17.69
CA GLY A 8 -18.22 -10.42 17.08
C GLY A 8 -18.64 -11.31 15.91
N ILE A 9 -19.83 -11.11 15.34
CA ILE A 9 -20.33 -11.89 14.20
C ILE A 9 -19.80 -11.30 12.90
N PHE A 10 -19.25 -12.15 12.02
CA PHE A 10 -18.79 -11.71 10.70
C PHE A 10 -19.92 -11.18 9.84
N ARG A 11 -19.79 -9.94 9.41
CA ARG A 11 -20.68 -9.25 8.47
C ARG A 11 -20.07 -9.12 7.08
N TYR A 12 -18.75 -9.07 7.00
CA TYR A 12 -18.01 -9.01 5.75
C TYR A 12 -16.59 -9.57 5.92
N MET A 13 -16.07 -10.25 4.90
CA MET A 13 -14.66 -10.59 4.75
C MET A 13 -14.31 -10.62 3.26
N ASN A 14 -13.21 -9.94 2.88
CA ASN A 14 -12.81 -9.92 1.49
C ASN A 14 -12.11 -11.22 1.08
N ARG A 15 -12.15 -11.52 -0.22
CA ARG A 15 -11.61 -12.77 -0.79
C ARG A 15 -10.14 -13.01 -0.43
N LEU A 16 -9.32 -11.95 -0.43
CA LEU A 16 -7.90 -12.08 -0.11
C LEU A 16 -7.68 -12.58 1.33
N LEU A 17 -8.42 -12.05 2.30
CA LEU A 17 -8.31 -12.50 3.69
C LEU A 17 -8.82 -13.92 3.87
N ILE A 18 -9.94 -14.29 3.20
CA ILE A 18 -10.45 -15.67 3.17
C ILE A 18 -9.38 -16.64 2.66
N GLN A 19 -8.64 -16.27 1.59
CA GLN A 19 -7.56 -17.08 1.06
C GLN A 19 -6.33 -17.13 1.99
N THR A 20 -5.98 -15.99 2.59
CA THR A 20 -4.84 -15.90 3.52
C THR A 20 -5.02 -16.80 4.73
N ASP A 21 -6.24 -16.86 5.25
CA ASP A 21 -6.61 -17.57 6.48
C ASP A 21 -7.12 -19.00 6.22
N ASP A 22 -7.06 -19.45 4.96
CA ASP A 22 -7.47 -20.80 4.52
C ASP A 22 -8.94 -21.13 4.81
N LEU A 23 -9.83 -20.13 4.63
CA LEU A 23 -11.27 -20.20 4.95
C LEU A 23 -12.17 -20.35 3.71
N GLN A 24 -11.63 -20.75 2.54
CA GLN A 24 -12.36 -20.79 1.27
C GLN A 24 -13.55 -21.75 1.30
N ASP A 25 -13.42 -22.84 2.07
CA ASP A 25 -14.41 -23.90 2.15
C ASP A 25 -15.42 -23.71 3.31
N GLU A 26 -15.34 -22.56 3.99
CA GLU A 26 -16.11 -22.29 5.21
C GLU A 26 -17.23 -21.26 4.97
N LYS A 27 -18.39 -21.51 5.56
CA LYS A 27 -19.45 -20.51 5.63
C LYS A 27 -19.18 -19.58 6.80
N ILE A 28 -18.56 -18.42 6.53
CA ILE A 28 -18.03 -17.48 7.54
C ILE A 28 -19.10 -16.47 7.99
N LEU A 29 -19.83 -15.88 7.04
CA LEU A 29 -20.80 -14.82 7.34
C LEU A 29 -21.90 -15.30 8.26
N GLY A 30 -22.22 -14.50 9.26
CA GLY A 30 -23.21 -14.81 10.28
C GLY A 30 -22.69 -15.69 11.44
N ARG A 31 -21.41 -16.10 11.43
CA ARG A 31 -20.78 -16.86 12.52
C ARG A 31 -19.88 -15.98 13.37
N ASN A 32 -19.60 -16.42 14.60
CA ASN A 32 -18.74 -15.67 15.50
C ASN A 32 -17.26 -15.86 15.10
N MET A 33 -16.49 -14.78 15.13
CA MET A 33 -15.07 -14.79 14.76
C MET A 33 -14.22 -15.69 15.68
N VAL A 34 -14.61 -15.85 16.94
CA VAL A 34 -13.88 -16.67 17.93
C VAL A 34 -13.86 -18.14 17.51
N ASP A 35 -14.89 -18.61 16.77
CA ASP A 35 -14.96 -19.98 16.26
C ASP A 35 -13.88 -20.28 15.20
N PHE A 36 -13.37 -19.22 14.53
CA PHE A 36 -12.40 -19.33 13.44
C PHE A 36 -10.98 -18.97 13.87
N TYR A 37 -10.84 -18.12 14.85
CA TYR A 37 -9.56 -17.68 15.40
C TYR A 37 -9.49 -18.04 16.89
N PRO A 38 -9.00 -19.24 17.24
CA PRO A 38 -8.87 -19.68 18.63
C PRO A 38 -7.66 -18.99 19.29
N LEU A 39 -7.76 -17.69 19.46
CA LEU A 39 -6.78 -16.85 20.14
C LEU A 39 -7.25 -16.57 21.56
N GLU A 40 -6.33 -16.26 22.47
CA GLU A 40 -6.68 -15.71 23.76
C GLU A 40 -7.48 -14.40 23.58
N LYS A 41 -8.41 -14.13 24.50
CA LYS A 41 -9.34 -13.00 24.38
C LYS A 41 -8.62 -11.67 24.10
N ASP A 42 -7.49 -11.47 24.76
CA ASP A 42 -6.65 -10.27 24.64
C ASP A 42 -5.87 -10.17 23.31
N SER A 43 -5.90 -11.23 22.48
CA SER A 43 -5.28 -11.25 21.16
C SER A 43 -6.25 -10.92 20.02
N HIS A 44 -7.55 -10.86 20.30
CA HIS A 44 -8.59 -10.52 19.34
C HIS A 44 -8.74 -9.00 19.20
N LEU A 45 -7.94 -8.37 18.33
CA LEU A 45 -7.95 -6.91 18.13
C LEU A 45 -9.34 -6.33 17.88
N SER A 46 -10.16 -7.01 17.08
CA SER A 46 -11.50 -6.53 16.75
C SER A 46 -12.45 -6.59 17.95
N ILE A 47 -12.28 -7.54 18.87
CA ILE A 47 -13.05 -7.61 20.12
C ILE A 47 -12.58 -6.53 21.08
N GLN A 48 -11.27 -6.32 21.23
CA GLN A 48 -10.72 -5.23 22.04
C GLN A 48 -11.27 -3.86 21.59
N ILE A 49 -11.44 -3.64 20.29
CA ILE A 49 -12.03 -2.41 19.75
C ILE A 49 -13.48 -2.23 20.19
N ILE A 50 -14.27 -3.30 20.18
CA ILE A 50 -15.66 -3.24 20.64
C ILE A 50 -15.72 -2.89 22.14
N GLU A 51 -14.83 -3.48 22.94
CA GLU A 51 -14.77 -3.24 24.40
C GLU A 51 -14.21 -1.85 24.74
N THR A 52 -13.12 -1.43 24.08
CA THR A 52 -12.40 -0.19 24.41
C THR A 52 -12.89 1.04 23.64
N GLN A 53 -13.57 0.82 22.52
CA GLN A 53 -14.03 1.86 21.58
C GLN A 53 -12.90 2.74 21.01
N LYS A 54 -11.64 2.27 21.10
CA LYS A 54 -10.45 2.99 20.64
C LYS A 54 -9.81 2.27 19.44
N PRO A 55 -9.35 3.00 18.43
CA PRO A 55 -8.67 2.37 17.30
C PRO A 55 -7.34 1.74 17.73
N ILE A 56 -7.00 0.61 17.13
CA ILE A 56 -5.68 -0.02 17.23
C ILE A 56 -5.02 0.09 15.85
N ILE A 57 -3.84 0.71 15.79
CA ILE A 57 -3.18 1.03 14.53
C ILE A 57 -1.81 0.34 14.47
N LYS A 58 -1.51 -0.30 13.32
CA LYS A 58 -0.21 -0.90 12.98
C LYS A 58 0.32 -1.88 14.05
N LYS A 59 -0.55 -2.70 14.65
CA LYS A 59 -0.15 -3.76 15.59
C LYS A 59 0.20 -5.03 14.81
N THR A 60 1.39 -5.57 15.04
CA THR A 60 1.77 -6.87 14.49
C THR A 60 1.14 -7.99 15.32
N ILE A 61 0.50 -8.94 14.65
CA ILE A 61 -0.03 -10.17 15.26
C ILE A 61 0.50 -11.39 14.54
N VAL A 62 0.78 -12.44 15.31
CA VAL A 62 1.18 -13.75 14.81
C VAL A 62 0.15 -14.76 15.29
N TYR A 63 -0.42 -15.52 14.37
CA TYR A 63 -1.42 -16.53 14.69
C TYR A 63 -1.34 -17.73 13.75
N TYR A 64 -1.95 -18.84 14.16
CA TYR A 64 -2.10 -20.00 13.32
C TYR A 64 -3.51 -20.05 12.73
N THR A 65 -3.60 -20.32 11.42
CA THR A 65 -4.88 -20.63 10.77
C THR A 65 -5.39 -21.99 11.25
N ARG A 66 -6.66 -22.30 10.97
CA ARG A 66 -7.23 -23.63 11.26
C ARG A 66 -6.43 -24.77 10.62
N LYS A 67 -5.84 -24.54 9.44
CA LYS A 67 -4.95 -25.50 8.75
C LYS A 67 -3.52 -25.47 9.29
N LYS A 68 -3.28 -24.89 10.48
CA LYS A 68 -2.00 -24.80 11.17
C LYS A 68 -0.91 -24.01 10.40
N LYS A 69 -1.32 -23.16 9.49
CA LYS A 69 -0.40 -22.25 8.79
C LYS A 69 -0.11 -21.04 9.69
N LEU A 70 1.16 -20.73 9.90
CA LEU A 70 1.57 -19.53 10.63
C LEU A 70 1.34 -18.29 9.76
N VAL A 71 0.63 -17.31 10.30
CA VAL A 71 0.38 -16.02 9.66
C VAL A 71 0.99 -14.92 10.53
N ASN A 72 1.80 -14.07 9.91
CA ASN A 72 2.34 -12.87 10.52
C ASN A 72 1.76 -11.67 9.79
N SER A 73 0.97 -10.86 10.48
CA SER A 73 0.22 -9.77 9.88
C SER A 73 0.39 -8.46 10.62
N LEU A 74 0.53 -7.38 9.86
CA LEU A 74 0.39 -6.02 10.37
C LEU A 74 -1.08 -5.63 10.28
N CYS A 75 -1.69 -5.31 11.42
CA CYS A 75 -3.11 -5.12 11.56
C CYS A 75 -3.47 -3.73 12.05
N SER A 76 -4.58 -3.20 11.54
CA SER A 76 -5.23 -2.00 12.08
C SER A 76 -6.71 -2.26 12.19
N SER A 77 -7.32 -1.85 13.31
CA SER A 77 -8.74 -2.04 13.56
C SER A 77 -9.36 -0.74 14.08
N PHE A 78 -10.57 -0.47 13.63
CA PHE A 78 -11.29 0.76 13.95
C PHE A 78 -12.72 0.43 14.39
N PRO A 79 -13.27 1.13 15.40
CA PRO A 79 -14.66 0.98 15.80
C PRO A 79 -15.59 1.56 14.73
N LEU A 80 -16.73 0.92 14.53
CA LEU A 80 -17.81 1.40 13.71
C LEU A 80 -18.94 1.89 14.62
N PHE A 81 -19.34 3.14 14.44
CA PHE A 81 -20.41 3.76 15.22
C PHE A 81 -21.63 4.07 14.33
N SER A 82 -22.82 3.91 14.92
CA SER A 82 -24.07 4.42 14.37
C SER A 82 -24.82 5.11 15.51
N GLU A 83 -25.28 6.35 15.28
CA GLU A 83 -25.99 7.15 16.27
C GLU A 83 -25.28 7.21 17.65
N GLY A 84 -23.95 7.28 17.65
CA GLY A 84 -23.12 7.33 18.87
C GLY A 84 -22.96 6.00 19.61
N LYS A 85 -23.55 4.90 19.12
CA LYS A 85 -23.38 3.55 19.67
C LYS A 85 -22.44 2.73 18.81
N ILE A 86 -21.64 1.85 19.46
CA ILE A 86 -20.76 0.94 18.73
C ILE A 86 -21.59 -0.16 18.06
N GLU A 87 -21.51 -0.27 16.75
CA GLU A 87 -22.18 -1.27 15.94
C GLU A 87 -21.27 -2.43 15.57
N GLY A 88 -19.95 -2.22 15.66
CA GLY A 88 -18.99 -3.25 15.35
C GLY A 88 -17.57 -2.73 15.17
N ALA A 89 -16.75 -3.49 14.45
CA ALA A 89 -15.37 -3.11 14.12
C ALA A 89 -15.01 -3.49 12.68
N ILE A 90 -14.22 -2.63 12.03
CA ILE A 90 -13.55 -2.94 10.77
C ILE A 90 -12.08 -3.23 11.02
N HIS A 91 -11.59 -4.30 10.42
CA HIS A 91 -10.21 -4.76 10.56
C HIS A 91 -9.51 -4.85 9.21
N PHE A 92 -8.33 -4.25 9.14
CA PHE A 92 -7.41 -4.33 8.01
C PHE A 92 -6.22 -5.19 8.40
N SER A 93 -5.85 -6.14 7.55
CA SER A 93 -4.71 -7.05 7.77
C SER A 93 -3.83 -7.09 6.53
N LEU A 94 -2.53 -6.90 6.72
CA LEU A 94 -1.50 -7.05 5.72
C LEU A 94 -0.62 -8.24 6.13
N ASN A 95 -0.66 -9.33 5.35
CA ASN A 95 0.18 -10.50 5.61
C ASN A 95 1.64 -10.21 5.23
N LEU A 96 2.52 -10.15 6.22
CA LEU A 96 3.94 -9.84 6.04
C LEU A 96 4.72 -10.97 5.35
N GLN A 97 4.31 -12.22 5.54
CA GLN A 97 4.96 -13.38 4.87
C GLN A 97 4.64 -13.40 3.37
N THR A 98 3.41 -13.11 2.99
CA THR A 98 3.02 -13.00 1.58
C THR A 98 3.79 -11.86 0.91
N SER A 99 3.98 -10.75 1.59
CA SER A 99 4.78 -9.63 1.10
C SER A 99 6.24 -10.04 0.91
N GLN A 100 6.85 -10.75 1.86
CA GLN A 100 8.22 -11.28 1.74
C GLN A 100 8.33 -12.37 0.65
N THR A 101 7.34 -13.25 0.53
CA THR A 101 7.33 -14.31 -0.49
C THR A 101 7.10 -13.74 -1.89
N LEU A 102 6.30 -12.68 -2.02
CA LEU A 102 6.17 -11.94 -3.27
C LEU A 102 7.48 -11.24 -3.66
N ILE A 103 8.17 -10.65 -2.70
CA ILE A 103 9.50 -10.09 -2.86
C ILE A 103 10.51 -11.19 -3.26
N GLN A 104 10.51 -12.36 -2.61
CA GLN A 104 11.42 -13.49 -2.92
C GLN A 104 11.09 -14.20 -4.25
N ARG A 105 9.81 -14.34 -4.60
CA ARG A 105 9.39 -14.92 -5.89
C ARG A 105 9.76 -14.05 -7.08
N SER A 106 9.84 -12.74 -6.91
CA SER A 106 10.36 -11.84 -7.92
C SER A 106 11.88 -11.93 -8.08
N GLN A 107 12.59 -12.33 -7.03
CA GLN A 107 14.03 -12.54 -7.08
C GLN A 107 14.42 -13.81 -7.89
N ASN A 108 13.53 -14.83 -7.93
CA ASN A 108 13.81 -16.12 -8.57
C ASN A 108 13.30 -16.27 -10.02
N LYS A 109 12.52 -15.31 -10.52
CA LYS A 109 12.11 -15.27 -11.93
C LYS A 109 12.63 -13.98 -12.55
N GLY A 110 13.69 -14.09 -13.32
CA GLY A 110 14.32 -12.97 -14.00
C GLY A 110 13.30 -12.00 -14.60
N ARG A 111 13.40 -10.75 -14.20
CA ARG A 111 12.73 -9.56 -14.77
C ARG A 111 11.22 -9.66 -15.00
N GLN A 112 10.44 -9.98 -13.98
CA GLN A 112 9.02 -9.63 -13.98
C GLN A 112 8.75 -8.73 -12.77
N THR A 113 8.50 -7.47 -13.03
CA THR A 113 8.11 -6.40 -12.11
C THR A 113 6.95 -6.82 -11.22
N ILE A 114 7.09 -6.62 -9.89
CA ILE A 114 6.07 -6.94 -8.86
C ILE A 114 5.07 -5.79 -8.72
N TYR A 115 4.92 -4.98 -9.72
CA TYR A 115 3.78 -4.05 -9.69
C TYR A 115 2.56 -4.81 -10.19
N PRO A 116 1.38 -4.58 -9.58
CA PRO A 116 0.18 -5.09 -10.21
C PRO A 116 0.23 -4.60 -11.66
N ARG A 117 0.50 -5.53 -12.60
CA ARG A 117 0.14 -5.26 -13.98
C ARG A 117 -1.28 -4.73 -13.90
N PRO A 118 -1.65 -3.71 -14.66
CA PRO A 118 -3.04 -3.32 -14.75
C PRO A 118 -3.84 -4.61 -14.83
N VAL A 119 -4.68 -4.87 -13.80
CA VAL A 119 -5.55 -6.04 -13.83
C VAL A 119 -6.27 -5.91 -15.15
N GLN A 120 -6.12 -6.87 -16.05
CA GLN A 120 -6.76 -6.79 -17.36
C GLN A 120 -8.24 -6.49 -17.12
N GLY A 121 -8.69 -5.32 -17.55
CA GLY A 121 -10.04 -4.82 -17.33
C GLY A 121 -10.18 -3.60 -16.41
N ILE A 122 -9.17 -3.20 -15.62
CA ILE A 122 -9.22 -1.91 -14.90
C ILE A 122 -8.55 -0.87 -15.80
N GLN A 123 -9.36 0.03 -16.33
CA GLN A 123 -8.85 1.19 -17.07
C GLN A 123 -8.08 2.10 -16.07
N PRO A 124 -6.88 2.58 -16.44
CA PRO A 124 -6.17 3.56 -15.63
C PRO A 124 -7.01 4.83 -15.52
N TYR A 125 -6.94 5.50 -14.38
CA TYR A 125 -7.64 6.77 -14.19
C TYR A 125 -7.15 7.81 -15.20
N THR A 126 -8.11 8.58 -15.72
CA THR A 126 -7.89 9.73 -16.59
C THR A 126 -8.48 10.98 -15.95
N PHE A 127 -8.21 12.17 -16.50
CA PHE A 127 -8.84 13.40 -16.01
C PHE A 127 -10.37 13.37 -16.05
N ASP A 128 -10.96 12.55 -16.91
CA ASP A 128 -12.42 12.37 -16.97
C ASP A 128 -12.96 11.54 -15.81
N SER A 129 -12.09 10.86 -15.07
CA SER A 129 -12.43 10.13 -13.84
C SER A 129 -12.58 11.06 -12.64
N ILE A 130 -12.14 12.32 -12.74
CA ILE A 130 -12.21 13.29 -11.66
C ILE A 130 -13.56 13.99 -11.72
N ILE A 131 -14.39 13.74 -10.69
CA ILE A 131 -15.72 14.31 -10.59
C ILE A 131 -15.67 15.60 -9.74
N GLY A 132 -16.18 16.70 -10.27
CA GLY A 132 -16.29 17.96 -9.54
C GLY A 132 -16.55 19.15 -10.47
N GLU A 133 -17.41 20.07 -10.03
CA GLU A 133 -17.80 21.26 -10.77
C GLU A 133 -17.19 22.56 -10.19
N ASP A 134 -16.59 22.48 -9.01
CA ASP A 134 -16.00 23.63 -8.35
C ASP A 134 -14.83 24.23 -9.17
N VAL A 135 -14.70 25.55 -9.16
CA VAL A 135 -13.66 26.28 -9.90
C VAL A 135 -12.25 25.84 -9.49
N LYS A 136 -12.03 25.54 -8.20
CA LYS A 136 -10.72 25.09 -7.71
C LYS A 136 -10.33 23.74 -8.30
N ILE A 137 -11.27 22.80 -8.40
CA ILE A 137 -11.06 21.49 -9.04
C ILE A 137 -10.76 21.66 -10.52
N LYS A 138 -11.53 22.49 -11.25
CA LYS A 138 -11.30 22.77 -12.68
C LYS A 138 -9.92 23.40 -12.91
N ASN A 139 -9.51 24.32 -12.05
CA ASN A 139 -8.18 24.91 -12.10
C ASN A 139 -7.08 23.88 -11.82
N ALA A 140 -7.27 23.00 -10.82
CA ALA A 140 -6.33 21.93 -10.52
C ALA A 140 -6.19 20.93 -11.68
N ILE A 141 -7.29 20.53 -12.33
CA ILE A 141 -7.28 19.69 -13.53
C ILE A 141 -6.51 20.38 -14.66
N THR A 142 -6.77 21.67 -14.89
CA THR A 142 -6.07 22.43 -15.94
C THR A 142 -4.57 22.49 -15.69
N ALA A 143 -4.16 22.78 -14.46
CA ALA A 143 -2.75 22.79 -14.07
C ALA A 143 -2.10 21.39 -14.22
N ALA A 144 -2.79 20.34 -13.82
CA ALA A 144 -2.33 18.96 -13.96
C ALA A 144 -2.21 18.52 -15.43
N LYS A 145 -3.15 18.93 -16.31
CA LYS A 145 -3.07 18.71 -17.77
C LYS A 145 -1.83 19.44 -18.34
N SER A 146 -1.58 20.66 -17.94
CA SER A 146 -0.37 21.40 -18.38
C SER A 146 0.90 20.71 -17.90
N ALA A 147 0.94 20.27 -16.62
CA ALA A 147 2.09 19.56 -16.06
C ALA A 147 2.37 18.22 -16.78
N SER A 148 1.32 17.51 -17.24
CA SER A 148 1.48 16.25 -17.96
C SER A 148 2.22 16.38 -19.30
N GLN A 149 2.32 17.58 -19.85
CA GLN A 149 3.05 17.87 -21.09
C GLN A 149 4.52 18.22 -20.86
N THR A 150 4.98 18.16 -19.62
CA THR A 150 6.36 18.51 -19.23
C THR A 150 7.06 17.33 -18.57
N ASP A 151 8.39 17.39 -18.48
CA ASP A 151 9.22 16.42 -17.76
C ASP A 151 9.55 16.87 -16.33
N PHE A 152 8.92 17.93 -15.83
CA PHE A 152 9.14 18.41 -14.47
C PHE A 152 8.49 17.49 -13.43
N PRO A 153 9.09 17.37 -12.24
CA PRO A 153 8.45 16.75 -11.10
C PRO A 153 7.12 17.45 -10.77
N VAL A 154 6.07 16.67 -10.51
CA VAL A 154 4.75 17.18 -10.14
C VAL A 154 4.53 16.93 -8.67
N PHE A 155 4.23 17.98 -7.91
CA PHE A 155 3.87 17.88 -6.51
C PHE A 155 2.38 18.08 -6.33
N ILE A 156 1.71 17.07 -5.76
CA ILE A 156 0.26 17.09 -5.49
C ILE A 156 0.07 17.20 -3.98
N TRP A 157 -0.47 18.36 -3.55
CA TRP A 157 -0.78 18.60 -2.16
C TRP A 157 -2.29 18.67 -1.94
N ALA A 158 -2.79 17.79 -1.08
CA ALA A 158 -4.20 17.73 -0.68
C ALA A 158 -4.36 16.91 0.61
N GLU A 159 -5.48 17.07 1.27
CA GLU A 159 -5.85 16.25 2.43
C GLU A 159 -5.94 14.77 2.07
N SER A 160 -5.91 13.90 3.11
CA SER A 160 -6.08 12.46 2.91
C SER A 160 -7.49 12.17 2.35
N GLY A 161 -7.57 11.23 1.40
CA GLY A 161 -8.84 10.86 0.77
C GLY A 161 -9.29 11.76 -0.39
N CYS A 162 -8.61 12.90 -0.67
CA CYS A 162 -8.99 13.82 -1.75
C CYS A 162 -8.64 13.34 -3.16
N GLY A 163 -8.33 12.07 -3.36
CA GLY A 163 -8.09 11.52 -4.69
C GLY A 163 -6.74 11.86 -5.32
N LYS A 164 -5.68 12.13 -4.53
CA LYS A 164 -4.31 12.40 -5.02
C LYS A 164 -3.84 11.37 -6.05
N GLU A 165 -4.14 10.09 -5.81
CA GLU A 165 -3.76 8.99 -6.71
C GLU A 165 -4.45 9.10 -8.07
N ILE A 166 -5.73 9.49 -8.11
CA ILE A 166 -6.47 9.70 -9.37
C ILE A 166 -5.81 10.81 -10.18
N PHE A 167 -5.41 11.92 -9.54
CA PHE A 167 -4.67 12.98 -10.21
C PHE A 167 -3.31 12.51 -10.74
N ALA A 168 -2.54 11.77 -9.94
CA ALA A 168 -1.23 11.27 -10.33
C ALA A 168 -1.32 10.30 -11.54
N GLN A 169 -2.27 9.38 -11.51
CA GLN A 169 -2.52 8.48 -12.64
C GLN A 169 -3.01 9.25 -13.87
N SER A 170 -3.87 10.27 -13.70
CA SER A 170 -4.35 11.10 -14.81
C SER A 170 -3.22 11.89 -15.47
N VAL A 171 -2.28 12.42 -14.69
CA VAL A 171 -1.06 13.08 -15.21
C VAL A 171 -0.24 12.10 -16.04
N HIS A 172 -0.01 10.89 -15.53
CA HIS A 172 0.73 9.85 -16.27
C HIS A 172 0.03 9.47 -17.57
N THR A 173 -1.28 9.17 -17.52
CA THR A 173 -2.05 8.72 -18.70
C THR A 173 -2.18 9.79 -19.78
N ALA A 174 -2.14 11.07 -19.42
CA ALA A 174 -2.16 12.20 -20.34
C ALA A 174 -0.78 12.60 -20.87
N SER A 175 0.30 12.04 -20.33
CA SER A 175 1.68 12.37 -20.68
C SER A 175 2.20 11.56 -21.89
N ALA A 176 3.35 11.98 -22.43
CA ALA A 176 4.09 11.20 -23.40
C ALA A 176 4.54 9.82 -22.87
N ARG A 177 4.52 9.64 -21.55
CA ARG A 177 4.93 8.42 -20.84
C ARG A 177 3.79 7.44 -20.57
N ARG A 178 2.58 7.68 -21.10
CA ARG A 178 1.37 6.87 -20.86
C ARG A 178 1.53 5.37 -21.11
N ASN A 179 2.44 4.98 -22.00
CA ASN A 179 2.73 3.58 -22.35
C ASN A 179 3.98 3.04 -21.64
N LYS A 180 4.55 3.80 -20.71
CA LYS A 180 5.72 3.46 -19.92
C LYS A 180 5.31 3.03 -18.51
N PRO A 181 6.21 2.47 -17.67
CA PRO A 181 5.87 2.05 -16.33
C PRO A 181 5.28 3.20 -15.49
N PHE A 182 4.21 2.90 -14.75
CA PHE A 182 3.71 3.73 -13.64
C PHE A 182 3.94 2.96 -12.36
N VAL A 183 4.80 3.50 -11.50
CA VAL A 183 5.31 2.81 -10.30
C VAL A 183 4.85 3.57 -9.05
N PRO A 184 3.73 3.18 -8.42
CA PRO A 184 3.27 3.80 -7.19
C PRO A 184 3.93 3.16 -5.97
N ILE A 185 4.30 3.97 -4.99
CA ILE A 185 4.75 3.52 -3.68
C ILE A 185 4.17 4.41 -2.59
N ASN A 186 3.65 3.81 -1.53
CA ASN A 186 3.29 4.53 -0.31
C ASN A 186 4.46 4.45 0.68
N CYS A 187 5.10 5.60 0.91
CA CYS A 187 6.30 5.69 1.74
C CYS A 187 6.03 5.41 3.21
N ALA A 188 4.83 5.69 3.70
CA ALA A 188 4.43 5.38 5.08
C ALA A 188 4.19 3.88 5.33
N ALA A 189 3.98 3.09 4.28
CA ALA A 189 3.74 1.66 4.39
C ALA A 189 5.01 0.82 4.53
N ILE A 190 6.20 1.41 4.28
CA ILE A 190 7.48 0.72 4.29
C ILE A 190 8.30 1.21 5.48
N PRO A 191 8.89 0.31 6.29
CA PRO A 191 9.84 0.69 7.32
C PRO A 191 10.98 1.54 6.76
N GLU A 192 11.37 2.59 7.47
CA GLU A 192 12.34 3.59 7.00
C GLU A 192 13.67 2.97 6.54
N ASN A 193 14.19 2.01 7.30
CA ASN A 193 15.42 1.28 6.99
C ASN A 193 15.35 0.43 5.71
N LEU A 194 14.15 0.12 5.22
CA LEU A 194 13.93 -0.61 3.97
C LEU A 194 13.56 0.30 2.81
N LEU A 195 13.03 1.50 3.10
CA LEU A 195 12.55 2.41 2.08
C LEU A 195 13.68 2.89 1.17
N GLU A 196 14.85 3.21 1.73
CA GLU A 196 16.01 3.61 0.96
C GLU A 196 16.46 2.51 -0.02
N THR A 197 16.64 1.29 0.47
CA THR A 197 17.05 0.15 -0.37
C THR A 197 15.99 -0.22 -1.39
N THR A 198 14.72 0.01 -1.08
CA THR A 198 13.59 -0.19 -2.02
C THR A 198 13.63 0.82 -3.14
N LEU A 199 13.85 2.10 -2.83
CA LEU A 199 13.86 3.19 -3.82
C LEU A 199 15.11 3.15 -4.71
N PHE A 200 16.29 3.05 -4.11
CA PHE A 200 17.58 3.18 -4.81
C PHE A 200 18.18 1.83 -5.23
N GLY A 201 17.68 0.72 -4.69
CA GLY A 201 18.29 -0.59 -4.90
C GLY A 201 19.52 -0.84 -4.02
N THR A 202 20.13 -2.01 -4.15
CA THR A 202 21.32 -2.41 -3.40
C THR A 202 22.42 -2.89 -4.34
N ALA A 203 23.66 -2.50 -4.07
CA ALA A 203 24.82 -3.11 -4.67
C ALA A 203 25.18 -4.41 -3.94
N LYS A 204 25.89 -5.33 -4.61
CA LYS A 204 26.42 -6.55 -3.99
C LYS A 204 27.35 -6.17 -2.84
N GLY A 205 27.09 -6.72 -1.64
CA GLY A 205 27.92 -6.46 -0.46
C GLY A 205 27.66 -5.14 0.26
N ALA A 206 26.59 -4.43 -0.05
CA ALA A 206 26.18 -3.18 0.64
C ALA A 206 26.03 -3.35 2.17
N PHE A 207 25.62 -4.53 2.61
CA PHE A 207 25.55 -4.97 4.01
C PHE A 207 25.58 -6.51 4.06
N THR A 208 25.74 -7.11 5.25
CA THR A 208 25.80 -8.57 5.43
C THR A 208 24.55 -9.24 4.83
N GLY A 209 24.74 -10.07 3.80
CA GLY A 209 23.65 -10.76 3.10
C GLY A 209 23.00 -9.94 1.96
N ALA A 210 23.50 -8.75 1.66
CA ALA A 210 22.98 -7.94 0.56
C ALA A 210 23.28 -8.59 -0.80
N SER A 211 22.22 -8.84 -1.57
CA SER A 211 22.30 -9.18 -3.00
C SER A 211 22.14 -7.94 -3.86
N GLU A 212 22.70 -7.99 -5.05
CA GLU A 212 22.46 -6.93 -6.03
C GLU A 212 20.98 -6.89 -6.44
N LYS A 213 20.36 -5.71 -6.32
CA LYS A 213 18.95 -5.51 -6.62
C LYS A 213 18.70 -4.12 -7.18
N ALA A 214 17.93 -4.03 -8.27
CA ALA A 214 17.42 -2.76 -8.80
C ALA A 214 16.44 -2.12 -7.81
N GLY A 215 16.45 -0.78 -7.76
CA GLY A 215 15.47 0.00 -7.01
C GLY A 215 14.29 0.46 -7.85
N LEU A 216 13.25 0.97 -7.19
CA LEU A 216 12.05 1.47 -7.85
C LEU A 216 12.34 2.63 -8.81
N LEU A 217 13.33 3.45 -8.53
CA LEU A 217 13.78 4.52 -9.42
C LEU A 217 14.30 3.97 -10.74
N GLU A 218 15.04 2.85 -10.73
CA GLU A 218 15.49 2.17 -11.95
C GLU A 218 14.32 1.50 -12.67
N GLU A 219 13.39 0.88 -11.93
CA GLU A 219 12.21 0.21 -12.50
C GLU A 219 11.24 1.20 -13.17
N ALA A 220 11.19 2.45 -12.66
CA ALA A 220 10.39 3.52 -13.23
C ALA A 220 11.07 4.25 -14.40
N GLU A 221 12.23 3.79 -14.85
CA GLU A 221 12.99 4.47 -15.91
C GLU A 221 12.17 4.69 -17.18
N GLY A 222 12.19 5.93 -17.66
CA GLY A 222 11.39 6.38 -18.81
C GLY A 222 9.89 6.48 -18.54
N GLY A 223 9.44 6.09 -17.34
CA GLY A 223 8.04 6.11 -16.87
C GLY A 223 7.76 7.18 -15.83
N THR A 224 6.96 6.83 -14.84
CA THR A 224 6.54 7.70 -13.74
C THR A 224 6.63 6.97 -12.41
N LEU A 225 7.32 7.54 -11.43
CA LEU A 225 7.32 7.08 -10.04
C LEU A 225 6.38 7.97 -9.23
N LEU A 226 5.38 7.38 -8.59
CA LEU A 226 4.52 8.07 -7.62
C LEU A 226 4.99 7.76 -6.21
N LEU A 227 5.38 8.81 -5.48
CA LEU A 227 5.74 8.75 -4.06
C LEU A 227 4.58 9.32 -3.24
N ASP A 228 3.74 8.45 -2.70
CA ASP A 228 2.65 8.87 -1.80
C ASP A 228 3.16 8.97 -0.36
N GLU A 229 2.55 9.87 0.44
CA GLU A 229 2.94 10.17 1.82
C GLU A 229 4.44 10.53 1.97
N LEU A 230 4.94 11.40 1.06
CA LEU A 230 6.34 11.84 1.01
C LEU A 230 6.85 12.38 2.36
N ASN A 231 5.97 13.00 3.14
CA ASN A 231 6.25 13.54 4.48
C ASN A 231 6.61 12.47 5.53
N SER A 232 6.38 11.20 5.24
CA SER A 232 6.79 10.09 6.13
C SER A 232 8.27 9.71 6.00
N MET A 233 8.98 10.24 4.99
CA MET A 233 10.40 9.99 4.79
C MET A 233 11.26 10.83 5.71
N SER A 234 12.41 10.30 6.14
CA SER A 234 13.45 11.08 6.80
C SER A 234 14.02 12.19 5.88
N LEU A 235 14.50 13.25 6.47
CA LEU A 235 15.11 14.37 5.73
C LEU A 235 16.29 13.91 4.88
N ASP A 236 17.10 12.96 5.37
CA ASP A 236 18.24 12.41 4.63
C ASP A 236 17.80 11.69 3.36
N LEU A 237 16.72 10.91 3.43
CA LEU A 237 16.18 10.22 2.26
C LEU A 237 15.55 11.20 1.26
N GLN A 238 14.86 12.23 1.75
CA GLN A 238 14.34 13.30 0.90
C GLN A 238 15.48 14.04 0.18
N ALA A 239 16.58 14.32 0.86
CA ALA A 239 17.76 14.95 0.24
C ALA A 239 18.41 14.08 -0.84
N LYS A 240 18.48 12.74 -0.62
CA LYS A 240 18.96 11.79 -1.63
C LYS A 240 18.06 11.74 -2.86
N LEU A 241 16.74 11.74 -2.66
CA LEU A 241 15.76 11.80 -3.75
C LEU A 241 15.89 13.09 -4.56
N LEU A 242 16.03 14.22 -3.88
CA LEU A 242 16.21 15.51 -4.53
C LEU A 242 17.45 15.50 -5.44
N ARG A 243 18.59 15.01 -4.94
CA ARG A 243 19.81 14.86 -5.72
C ARG A 243 19.61 13.94 -6.94
N ALA A 244 19.02 12.77 -6.75
CA ALA A 244 18.74 11.83 -7.84
C ALA A 244 17.83 12.46 -8.93
N SER A 245 16.84 13.26 -8.52
CA SER A 245 15.96 13.99 -9.43
C SER A 245 16.70 15.09 -10.21
N GLN A 246 17.60 15.83 -9.57
CA GLN A 246 18.37 16.92 -10.18
C GLN A 246 19.48 16.39 -11.12
N GLU A 247 20.23 15.39 -10.65
CA GLU A 247 21.37 14.84 -11.39
C GLU A 247 20.95 13.83 -12.47
N LYS A 248 19.69 13.37 -12.43
CA LYS A 248 19.15 12.27 -13.26
C LYS A 248 20.04 11.02 -13.21
N LYS A 249 20.69 10.80 -12.09
CA LYS A 249 21.56 9.65 -11.81
C LYS A 249 21.11 8.96 -10.53
N ILE A 250 21.04 7.63 -10.60
CA ILE A 250 20.70 6.79 -9.46
C ILE A 250 21.98 6.09 -9.02
N ARG A 251 22.25 6.13 -7.71
CA ARG A 251 23.34 5.38 -7.10
C ARG A 251 22.74 4.39 -6.10
N ARG A 252 23.00 3.11 -6.31
CA ARG A 252 22.51 2.04 -5.40
C ARG A 252 23.15 2.16 -4.03
N VAL A 253 22.44 1.73 -3.00
CA VAL A 253 22.98 1.68 -1.64
C VAL A 253 24.20 0.75 -1.62
N GLY A 254 25.32 1.22 -1.06
CA GLY A 254 26.62 0.50 -1.03
C GLY A 254 27.41 0.51 -2.33
N ALA A 255 26.98 1.24 -3.37
CA ALA A 255 27.82 1.48 -4.55
C ALA A 255 28.83 2.58 -4.26
N LEU A 256 30.09 2.38 -4.69
CA LEU A 256 31.18 3.37 -4.65
C LEU A 256 30.98 4.47 -5.66
#